data_2cce3ae5b2689dfd16f9ec0401cc1427
#
_entry.id   2cce3ae5b2689dfd16f9ec0401cc1427
#
_cell.length_a   1.000
_cell.length_b   1.000
_cell.length_c   1.000
_cell.angle_alpha   90.00
_cell.angle_beta   90.00
_cell.angle_gamma   90.00
#
_symmetry.space_group_name_H-M   'P 1'
#
loop_
_entity.id
_entity.type
_entity.pdbx_description
1 polymer ?
#
loop_
_entity_poly.entity_id
_entity_poly.type
_entity_poly.pdbx_seq_one_letter_code
_entity_poly.pdbx_strand_id
1 'polypeptide(L)'
;MLNVVALQGRLARDTELRQTNTGKQVATFTLAVDRGRRDANGKSVADWIPVIAWERAAEFAYKWLTKGQMVAVDGRLQSRTYTAKDGTNLTVLEVVANNINFCGSKADNAGALSAPAEGPR
;
A
#
# COMPACT_ATOMS: atom_id res chain seq x y z
N MET A 1 20.04 0.80 -14.99
CA MET A 1 18.67 0.26 -15.03
C MET A 1 17.78 1.10 -14.14
N LEU A 2 16.58 1.42 -14.60
CA LEU A 2 15.64 2.27 -13.85
C LEU A 2 14.37 1.51 -13.53
N ASN A 3 14.00 1.48 -12.25
CA ASN A 3 12.73 0.92 -11.79
C ASN A 3 12.30 1.70 -10.56
N VAL A 4 11.51 2.75 -10.78
CA VAL A 4 11.09 3.66 -9.70
C VAL A 4 9.59 3.86 -9.80
N VAL A 5 8.93 3.73 -8.67
CA VAL A 5 7.49 3.99 -8.54
C VAL A 5 7.30 4.96 -7.38
N ALA A 6 6.49 5.98 -7.59
CA ALA A 6 6.13 6.93 -6.55
C ALA A 6 4.63 7.16 -6.63
N LEU A 7 3.91 6.83 -5.58
CA LEU A 7 2.46 6.88 -5.55
C LEU A 7 1.96 7.56 -4.29
N GLN A 8 0.86 8.26 -4.41
CA GLN A 8 0.14 8.82 -3.28
C GLN A 8 -1.30 8.31 -3.35
N GLY A 9 -1.81 7.81 -2.24
CA GLY A 9 -3.17 7.29 -2.21
C GLY A 9 -3.60 6.95 -0.80
N ARG A 10 -4.77 6.34 -0.70
CA ARG A 10 -5.34 5.94 0.58
C ARG A 10 -5.29 4.43 0.72
N LEU A 11 -5.06 3.96 1.94
CA LEU A 11 -5.14 2.53 2.21
C LEU A 11 -6.59 2.08 2.01
N ALA A 12 -6.77 1.05 1.19
CA ALA A 12 -8.09 0.50 0.92
C ALA A 12 -8.58 -0.38 2.07
N ARG A 13 -7.64 -0.92 2.84
CA ARG A 13 -7.92 -1.75 4.00
C ARG A 13 -6.72 -1.70 4.94
N ASP A 14 -6.88 -2.27 6.13
CA ASP A 14 -5.80 -2.31 7.11
C ASP A 14 -4.65 -3.17 6.62
N THR A 15 -3.45 -2.85 7.09
CA THR A 15 -2.24 -3.59 6.73
C THR A 15 -2.25 -4.98 7.36
N GLU A 16 -1.86 -5.97 6.59
CA GLU A 16 -1.67 -7.34 7.07
C GLU A 16 -0.19 -7.60 7.28
N LEU A 17 0.16 -8.17 8.43
CA LEU A 17 1.54 -8.49 8.77
C LEU A 17 1.70 -10.00 8.84
N ARG A 18 2.76 -10.51 8.22
CA ARG A 18 3.09 -11.92 8.28
C ARG A 18 4.59 -12.09 8.49
N GLN A 19 4.98 -13.29 8.85
CA GLN A 19 6.39 -13.67 8.96
C GLN A 19 6.68 -14.76 7.94
N THR A 20 7.81 -14.64 7.26
CA THR A 20 8.24 -15.68 6.33
C THR A 20 8.86 -16.85 7.09
N ASN A 21 9.13 -17.94 6.38
CA ASN A 21 9.75 -19.13 6.97
C ASN A 21 11.14 -18.83 7.55
N THR A 22 11.79 -17.79 7.03
CA THR A 22 13.12 -17.39 7.54
C THR A 22 13.04 -16.35 8.65
N GLY A 23 11.81 -16.02 9.10
CA GLY A 23 11.62 -15.10 10.21
C GLY A 23 11.55 -13.63 9.83
N LYS A 24 11.55 -13.32 8.54
CA LYS A 24 11.46 -11.93 8.08
C LYS A 24 10.02 -11.45 8.13
N GLN A 25 9.84 -10.22 8.53
CA GLN A 25 8.52 -9.60 8.56
C GLN A 25 8.16 -9.04 7.20
N VAL A 26 6.92 -9.27 6.77
CA VAL A 26 6.40 -8.75 5.52
C VAL A 26 4.99 -8.24 5.76
N ALA A 27 4.71 -7.05 5.26
CA ALA A 27 3.38 -6.45 5.37
C ALA A 27 2.84 -6.17 3.97
N THR A 28 1.54 -6.33 3.81
CA THR A 28 0.88 -6.04 2.54
C THR A 28 -0.32 -5.14 2.79
N PHE A 29 -0.56 -4.25 1.86
CA PHE A 29 -1.76 -3.44 1.84
C PHE A 29 -2.07 -3.03 0.41
N THR A 30 -3.30 -2.58 0.19
CA THR A 30 -3.71 -2.10 -1.12
C THR A 30 -3.88 -0.60 -1.05
N LEU A 31 -3.29 0.10 -2.01
CA LEU A 31 -3.34 1.55 -2.11
C LEU A 31 -4.33 1.93 -3.20
N ALA A 32 -5.29 2.78 -2.87
CA ALA A 32 -6.22 3.33 -3.83
C ALA A 32 -5.67 4.65 -4.34
N VAL A 33 -5.21 4.65 -5.58
CA VAL A 33 -4.59 5.82 -6.21
C VAL A 33 -5.59 6.45 -7.16
N ASP A 34 -5.97 7.70 -6.88
CA ASP A 34 -6.94 8.43 -7.67
C ASP A 34 -6.36 8.77 -9.04
N ARG A 35 -7.10 8.49 -10.10
CA ARG A 35 -6.68 8.84 -11.46
C ARG A 35 -6.87 10.33 -11.77
N GLY A 36 -7.55 11.05 -10.88
CA GLY A 36 -7.82 12.46 -11.11
C GLY A 36 -8.96 12.73 -12.05
N ARG A 37 -9.82 11.75 -12.29
CA ARG A 37 -10.97 11.92 -13.17
C ARG A 37 -12.18 11.16 -12.62
N ARG A 38 -13.35 11.45 -13.19
CA ARG A 38 -14.59 10.78 -12.80
C ARG A 38 -15.13 9.94 -13.94
N ASP A 39 -15.85 8.87 -13.58
CA ASP A 39 -16.51 8.03 -14.59
C ASP A 39 -17.81 8.68 -15.06
N ALA A 40 -18.56 7.97 -15.91
CA ALA A 40 -19.81 8.47 -16.48
C ALA A 40 -20.87 8.75 -15.40
N ASN A 41 -20.76 8.13 -14.24
CA ASN A 41 -21.68 8.32 -13.12
C ASN A 41 -21.22 9.36 -12.13
N GLY A 42 -20.14 10.08 -12.41
CA GLY A 42 -19.61 11.11 -11.54
C GLY A 42 -18.77 10.61 -10.38
N LYS A 43 -18.43 9.33 -10.36
CA LYS A 43 -17.63 8.75 -9.31
C LYS A 43 -16.15 8.82 -9.63
N SER A 44 -15.32 8.99 -8.60
CA SER A 44 -13.88 8.99 -8.77
C SER A 44 -13.40 7.62 -9.25
N VAL A 45 -12.44 7.65 -10.17
CA VAL A 45 -11.81 6.43 -10.69
C VAL A 45 -10.47 6.27 -9.99
N ALA A 46 -10.24 5.10 -9.45
CA ALA A 46 -9.00 4.81 -8.74
C ALA A 46 -8.37 3.52 -9.26
N ASP A 47 -7.05 3.46 -9.14
CA ASP A 47 -6.31 2.23 -9.36
C ASP A 47 -6.01 1.59 -8.01
N TRP A 48 -6.17 0.28 -7.95
CA TRP A 48 -5.95 -0.49 -6.73
C TRP A 48 -4.59 -1.16 -6.85
N ILE A 49 -3.62 -0.65 -6.12
CA ILE A 49 -2.22 -1.06 -6.27
C ILE A 49 -1.79 -1.87 -5.05
N PRO A 50 -1.41 -3.13 -5.24
CA PRO A 50 -0.86 -3.91 -4.12
C PRO A 50 0.55 -3.43 -3.78
N VAL A 51 0.78 -3.25 -2.48
CA VAL A 51 2.08 -2.80 -1.96
C VAL A 51 2.57 -3.83 -0.97
N ILE A 52 3.84 -4.18 -1.09
CA ILE A 52 4.49 -5.09 -0.15
C ILE A 52 5.65 -4.36 0.51
N ALA A 53 5.77 -4.52 1.82
CA ALA A 53 6.83 -3.90 2.61
C ALA A 53 7.54 -4.96 3.41
N TRP A 54 8.87 -4.82 3.54
CA TRP A 54 9.71 -5.80 4.23
C TRP A 54 10.37 -5.18 5.45
N GLU A 55 10.59 -6.00 6.47
CA GLU A 55 11.39 -5.67 7.65
C GLU A 55 10.91 -4.38 8.30
N ARG A 56 11.76 -3.38 8.35
CA ARG A 56 11.45 -2.11 9.01
C ARG A 56 10.24 -1.41 8.40
N ALA A 57 10.12 -1.43 7.08
CA ALA A 57 8.97 -0.85 6.42
C ALA A 57 7.69 -1.61 6.76
N ALA A 58 7.78 -2.93 6.93
CA ALA A 58 6.64 -3.75 7.33
C ALA A 58 6.18 -3.38 8.74
N GLU A 59 7.11 -3.24 9.66
CA GLU A 59 6.77 -2.84 11.03
C GLU A 59 6.10 -1.47 11.05
N PHE A 60 6.65 -0.52 10.30
CA PHE A 60 6.06 0.81 10.21
C PHE A 60 4.63 0.74 9.69
N ALA A 61 4.42 0.00 8.60
CA ALA A 61 3.11 -0.10 7.98
C ALA A 61 2.09 -0.72 8.93
N TYR A 62 2.47 -1.81 9.56
CA TYR A 62 1.55 -2.48 10.47
C TYR A 62 1.21 -1.63 11.69
N LYS A 63 2.21 -0.93 12.23
CA LYS A 63 2.07 -0.16 13.45
C LYS A 63 1.30 1.14 13.25
N TRP A 64 1.50 1.81 12.12
CA TRP A 64 1.02 3.18 11.92
C TRP A 64 -0.02 3.37 10.85
N LEU A 65 -0.18 2.42 9.91
CA LEU A 65 -1.09 2.63 8.78
C LEU A 65 -2.40 1.88 8.96
N THR A 66 -3.50 2.61 8.75
CA THR A 66 -4.84 2.05 8.86
C THR A 66 -5.67 2.42 7.64
N LYS A 67 -6.76 1.72 7.45
CA LYS A 67 -7.68 1.95 6.35
C LYS A 67 -8.09 3.42 6.25
N GLY A 68 -8.07 3.95 5.04
CA GLY A 68 -8.50 5.32 4.76
C GLY A 68 -7.42 6.37 4.86
N GLN A 69 -6.28 6.01 5.43
CA GLN A 69 -5.19 6.96 5.65
C GLN A 69 -4.47 7.29 4.33
N MET A 70 -4.17 8.56 4.14
CA MET A 70 -3.42 9.02 2.96
C MET A 70 -1.93 8.85 3.21
N VAL A 71 -1.26 8.18 2.28
CA VAL A 71 0.18 7.93 2.39
C VAL A 71 0.86 8.13 1.04
N ALA A 72 2.15 8.39 1.09
CA ALA A 72 3.01 8.43 -0.09
C ALA A 72 3.99 7.27 0.00
N VAL A 73 4.09 6.50 -1.07
CA VAL A 73 4.96 5.33 -1.14
C VAL A 73 5.90 5.49 -2.31
N ASP A 74 7.18 5.28 -2.08
CA ASP A 74 8.12 5.14 -3.18
C ASP A 74 8.81 3.79 -3.09
N GLY A 75 9.19 3.25 -4.24
CA GLY A 75 9.81 1.95 -4.30
C GLY A 75 10.03 1.52 -5.72
N ARG A 76 9.90 0.23 -5.95
CA ARG A 76 10.07 -0.36 -7.27
C ARG A 76 8.91 -1.29 -7.59
N LEU A 77 8.70 -1.51 -8.87
CA LEU A 77 7.67 -2.43 -9.35
C LEU A 77 8.29 -3.81 -9.51
N GLN A 78 7.58 -4.84 -9.09
CA GLN A 78 8.01 -6.22 -9.35
C GLN A 78 6.82 -7.07 -9.78
N SER A 79 7.09 -8.11 -10.53
CA SER A 79 6.08 -9.10 -10.84
C SER A 79 6.38 -10.37 -10.05
N ARG A 80 5.33 -11.07 -9.71
CA ARG A 80 5.43 -12.32 -8.96
C ARG A 80 4.41 -13.30 -9.52
N THR A 81 4.84 -14.52 -9.76
CA THR A 81 3.97 -15.57 -10.27
C THR A 81 3.64 -16.54 -9.14
N TYR A 82 2.38 -16.91 -9.04
CA TYR A 82 1.95 -17.91 -8.06
C TYR A 82 0.94 -18.85 -8.71
N THR A 83 0.79 -20.01 -8.11
CA THR A 83 -0.15 -21.03 -8.60
C THR A 83 -1.45 -20.92 -7.81
N ALA A 84 -2.55 -20.70 -8.52
CA ALA A 84 -3.87 -20.65 -7.91
C ALA A 84 -4.34 -22.05 -7.55
N LYS A 85 -5.41 -22.14 -6.76
CA LYS A 85 -5.96 -23.42 -6.30
C LYS A 85 -6.36 -24.33 -7.45
N ASP A 86 -6.74 -23.77 -8.59
CA ASP A 86 -7.15 -24.55 -9.76
C ASP A 86 -5.97 -24.99 -10.64
N GLY A 87 -4.74 -24.70 -10.20
CA GLY A 87 -3.55 -25.07 -10.95
C GLY A 87 -3.08 -24.02 -11.94
N THR A 88 -3.82 -22.93 -12.10
CA THR A 88 -3.46 -21.85 -13.02
C THR A 88 -2.33 -21.02 -12.45
N ASN A 89 -1.35 -20.67 -13.31
CA ASN A 89 -0.28 -19.75 -12.94
C ASN A 89 -0.76 -18.32 -13.17
N LEU A 90 -0.68 -17.51 -12.12
CA LEU A 90 -1.10 -16.11 -12.18
C LEU A 90 0.09 -15.21 -11.89
N THR A 91 0.16 -14.09 -12.61
CA THR A 91 1.20 -13.09 -12.40
C THR A 91 0.56 -11.83 -11.85
N VAL A 92 1.11 -11.32 -10.77
CA VAL A 92 0.67 -10.05 -10.18
C VAL A 92 1.79 -9.04 -10.25
N LEU A 93 1.43 -7.79 -10.45
CA LEU A 93 2.35 -6.66 -10.33
C LEU A 93 2.12 -6.01 -8.98
N GLU A 94 3.20 -5.70 -8.29
CA GLU A 94 3.11 -5.10 -6.97
C GLU A 94 4.26 -4.13 -6.78
N VAL A 95 4.07 -3.20 -5.86
CA VAL A 95 5.11 -2.21 -5.51
C VAL A 95 5.81 -2.71 -4.26
N VAL A 96 7.13 -2.82 -4.32
CA VAL A 96 7.95 -3.09 -3.13
C VAL A 96 8.36 -1.75 -2.57
N ALA A 97 7.82 -1.43 -1.39
CA ALA A 97 8.02 -0.11 -0.79
C ALA A 97 9.43 0.03 -0.23
N ASN A 98 10.11 1.11 -0.59
CA ASN A 98 11.34 1.53 0.05
C ASN A 98 11.04 2.50 1.18
N ASN A 99 10.15 3.46 0.92
CA ASN A 99 9.75 4.44 1.93
C ASN A 99 8.25 4.61 1.91
N ILE A 100 7.67 4.76 3.10
CA ILE A 100 6.26 5.03 3.28
C ILE A 100 6.15 6.22 4.22
N ASN A 101 5.42 7.24 3.80
CA ASN A 101 5.28 8.47 4.59
C ASN A 101 3.81 8.85 4.68
N PHE A 102 3.42 9.42 5.82
CA PHE A 102 2.12 10.04 5.94
C PHE A 102 2.07 11.26 5.03
N CYS A 103 0.92 11.52 4.46
CA CYS A 103 0.70 12.74 3.71
C CYS A 103 -0.75 13.19 3.88
N GLY A 104 -1.03 14.42 3.45
CA GLY A 104 -2.32 15.01 3.67
C GLY A 104 -2.41 15.66 5.04
N SER A 105 -3.51 16.38 5.27
CA SER A 105 -3.76 17.03 6.54
C SER A 105 -4.47 16.08 7.48
N LYS A 106 -4.65 16.51 8.74
CA LYS A 106 -5.49 15.76 9.67
C LYS A 106 -6.90 15.54 9.13
N ALA A 107 -7.42 16.53 8.41
CA ALA A 107 -8.75 16.41 7.83
C ALA A 107 -8.79 15.32 6.77
N ASP A 108 -7.72 15.21 5.97
CA ASP A 108 -7.64 14.18 4.94
C ASP A 108 -7.55 12.77 5.54
N ASN A 109 -7.02 12.68 6.74
CA ASN A 109 -6.84 11.41 7.43
C ASN A 109 -7.86 11.15 8.52
N ALA A 110 -8.93 11.92 8.55
CA ALA A 110 -9.93 11.81 9.60
C ALA A 110 -10.56 10.44 9.71
N GLY A 111 -10.59 9.67 8.61
CA GLY A 111 -11.11 8.32 8.62
C GLY A 111 -10.14 7.28 9.18
N ALA A 112 -8.89 7.64 9.39
CA ALA A 112 -7.85 6.73 9.90
C ALA A 112 -7.71 6.92 11.41
N LEU A 113 -8.71 6.51 12.15
CA LEU A 113 -8.88 6.88 13.55
C LEU A 113 -7.76 6.39 14.47
N SER A 114 -7.15 5.29 14.16
CA SER A 114 -6.13 4.74 15.03
C SER A 114 -4.75 5.32 14.77
N ALA A 115 -4.57 6.12 13.72
CA ALA A 115 -3.28 6.72 13.43
C ALA A 115 -3.02 7.87 14.40
N PRO A 116 -1.95 7.81 15.19
CA PRO A 116 -1.66 8.90 16.12
C PRO A 116 -1.19 10.14 15.37
N ALA A 117 -1.51 11.31 15.93
CA ALA A 117 -1.14 12.57 15.29
C ALA A 117 0.37 12.74 15.20
N GLU A 118 1.09 12.16 16.13
CA GLU A 118 2.55 12.22 16.19
C GLU A 118 3.23 11.07 15.46
N GLY A 119 2.49 10.35 14.62
CA GLY A 119 3.08 9.27 13.85
C GLY A 119 4.24 9.76 12.99
N PRO A 120 5.11 8.85 12.53
CA PRO A 120 6.26 9.25 11.73
C PRO A 120 5.86 10.06 10.51
N ARG A 121 6.67 11.07 10.20
CA ARG A 121 6.42 11.97 9.08
C ARG A 121 7.60 11.96 8.14
#